data_e75b096c1bacc1aae5fad02c7f54a162
#
_entry.id   e75b096c1bacc1aae5fad02c7f54a162
#
_cell.length_a   1.000
_cell.length_b   1.000
_cell.length_c   1.000
_cell.angle_alpha   90.00
_cell.angle_beta   90.00
_cell.angle_gamma   90.00
#
_symmetry.space_group_name_H-M   'P 1'
#
loop_
_entity.id
_entity.type
_entity.pdbx_description
1 polymer ?
#
loop_
_entity_poly.entity_id
_entity_poly.type
_entity_poly.pdbx_seq_one_letter_code
_entity_poly.pdbx_strand_id
1 'polypeptide(L)'
;MTHPTILITAGPYKFLSTLFPSAPKTVSLFLTLLPYRQKLIHVRWSGEGLWIPLGETNFNLPFENHTAHPAPGQILLYPGGVSETEFLFCYGGVAFASKMGMLAANHFLTVTEGGEDLRALGELVLWEGAKDVCFEVADEDMIREFRQARKAKL
;
A
#
# COMPACT_ATOMS: atom_id res chain seq x y z
N MET A 1 -9.36 20.47 2.96
CA MET A 1 -9.62 19.80 1.67
C MET A 1 -9.82 18.32 1.86
N THR A 2 -10.86 17.78 1.25
CA THR A 2 -11.14 16.35 1.29
C THR A 2 -10.32 15.64 0.20
N HIS A 3 -9.57 14.62 0.60
CA HIS A 3 -8.84 13.79 -0.37
C HIS A 3 -9.77 12.74 -0.99
N PRO A 4 -9.50 12.31 -2.21
CA PRO A 4 -10.31 11.26 -2.85
C PRO A 4 -10.10 9.91 -2.18
N THR A 5 -11.09 9.04 -2.31
CA THR A 5 -10.95 7.62 -2.00
C THR A 5 -10.09 6.97 -3.08
N ILE A 6 -9.21 6.07 -2.69
CA ILE A 6 -8.33 5.35 -3.61
C ILE A 6 -8.79 3.90 -3.72
N LEU A 7 -9.01 3.44 -4.94
CA LEU A 7 -9.27 2.02 -5.22
C LEU A 7 -7.93 1.34 -5.47
N ILE A 8 -7.69 0.26 -4.75
CA ILE A 8 -6.53 -0.60 -4.95
C ILE A 8 -7.02 -1.89 -5.58
N THR A 9 -6.48 -2.23 -6.75
CA THR A 9 -6.72 -3.53 -7.38
C THR A 9 -5.41 -4.29 -7.35
N ALA A 10 -5.36 -5.39 -6.60
CA ALA A 10 -4.15 -6.19 -6.40
C ALA A 10 -4.47 -7.65 -6.75
N GLY A 11 -3.94 -8.14 -7.88
CA GLY A 11 -4.35 -9.43 -8.42
C GLY A 11 -5.88 -9.48 -8.58
N PRO A 12 -6.56 -10.49 -8.02
CA PRO A 12 -8.02 -10.60 -8.09
C PRO A 12 -8.76 -9.81 -7.00
N TYR A 13 -8.05 -9.12 -6.10
CA TYR A 13 -8.65 -8.48 -4.93
C TYR A 13 -8.73 -6.97 -5.11
N LYS A 14 -9.78 -6.37 -4.55
CA LYS A 14 -9.98 -4.92 -4.54
C LYS A 14 -10.20 -4.42 -3.13
N PHE A 15 -9.71 -3.20 -2.89
CA PHE A 15 -9.82 -2.53 -1.60
C PHE A 15 -10.13 -1.06 -1.82
N LEU A 16 -10.98 -0.47 -0.97
CA LEU A 16 -11.07 0.98 -0.88
C LEU A 16 -10.15 1.44 0.24
N SER A 17 -9.51 2.57 0.03
CA SER A 17 -8.53 3.11 0.97
C SER A 17 -8.64 4.63 1.09
N THR A 18 -8.16 5.14 2.23
CA THR A 18 -8.24 6.55 2.58
C THR A 18 -6.83 7.10 2.78
N LEU A 19 -6.59 8.27 2.20
CA LEU A 19 -5.32 8.98 2.36
C LEU A 19 -5.22 9.55 3.77
N PHE A 20 -4.03 9.47 4.35
CA PHE A 20 -3.78 9.87 5.73
C PHE A 20 -3.15 11.26 5.77
N PRO A 21 -3.87 12.28 6.32
CA PRO A 21 -3.45 13.69 6.21
C PRO A 21 -2.15 14.04 6.96
N SER A 22 -1.72 13.19 7.90
CA SER A 22 -0.48 13.43 8.67
C SER A 22 0.79 13.25 7.85
N ALA A 23 0.68 12.76 6.61
CA ALA A 23 1.80 12.66 5.68
C ALA A 23 1.50 13.48 4.42
N PRO A 24 1.38 14.82 4.55
CA PRO A 24 0.86 15.66 3.48
C PRO A 24 1.71 15.67 2.21
N LYS A 25 3.02 15.68 2.35
CA LYS A 25 3.92 15.69 1.18
C LYS A 25 3.90 14.34 0.45
N THR A 26 3.84 13.26 1.20
CA THR A 26 3.73 11.90 0.66
C THR A 26 2.41 11.72 -0.07
N VAL A 27 1.30 12.19 0.52
CA VAL A 27 -0.02 12.17 -0.11
C VAL A 27 0.00 12.96 -1.42
N SER A 28 0.55 14.18 -1.39
CA SER A 28 0.62 15.03 -2.60
C SER A 28 1.44 14.36 -3.70
N LEU A 29 2.57 13.78 -3.37
CA LEU A 29 3.36 13.04 -4.34
C LEU A 29 2.58 11.86 -4.90
N PHE A 30 2.00 11.05 -4.03
CA PHE A 30 1.27 9.85 -4.45
C PHE A 30 0.14 10.19 -5.43
N LEU A 31 -0.59 11.26 -5.17
CA LEU A 31 -1.66 11.70 -6.07
C LEU A 31 -1.16 12.04 -7.47
N THR A 32 0.08 12.50 -7.61
CA THR A 32 0.66 12.79 -8.94
C THR A 32 0.99 11.52 -9.73
N LEU A 33 1.12 10.37 -9.07
CA LEU A 33 1.45 9.11 -9.72
C LEU A 33 0.24 8.38 -10.30
N LEU A 34 -0.97 8.76 -9.90
CA LEU A 34 -2.19 8.02 -10.23
C LEU A 34 -2.64 8.23 -11.69
N PRO A 35 -3.16 7.20 -12.38
CA PRO A 35 -3.24 5.82 -11.92
C PRO A 35 -1.85 5.19 -11.86
N TYR A 36 -1.54 4.51 -10.77
CA TYR A 36 -0.20 3.97 -10.53
C TYR A 36 -0.25 2.45 -10.63
N ARG A 37 0.42 1.91 -11.65
CA ARG A 37 0.46 0.48 -11.94
C ARG A 37 1.85 -0.06 -11.68
N GLN A 38 1.93 -1.08 -10.84
CA GLN A 38 3.18 -1.69 -10.44
C GLN A 38 2.99 -3.18 -10.20
N LYS A 39 4.05 -3.84 -9.76
CA LYS A 39 4.04 -5.23 -9.29
C LYS A 39 4.24 -5.25 -7.79
N LEU A 40 3.43 -6.05 -7.10
CA LEU A 40 3.63 -6.38 -5.69
C LEU A 40 4.39 -7.69 -5.59
N ILE A 41 5.45 -7.70 -4.79
CA ILE A 41 6.16 -8.94 -4.43
C ILE A 41 6.14 -9.10 -2.91
N HIS A 42 6.38 -10.31 -2.41
CA HIS A 42 6.39 -10.53 -0.97
C HIS A 42 7.70 -10.03 -0.38
N VAL A 43 7.63 -9.40 0.80
CA VAL A 43 8.83 -8.94 1.51
C VAL A 43 9.66 -10.13 2.01
N ARG A 44 10.96 -9.90 2.24
CA ARG A 44 11.87 -10.92 2.77
C ARG A 44 12.19 -10.73 4.25
N TRP A 45 12.15 -9.50 4.75
CA TRP A 45 12.70 -9.14 6.05
C TRP A 45 11.67 -8.66 7.06
N SER A 46 10.54 -8.14 6.57
CA SER A 46 9.60 -7.39 7.40
C SER A 46 8.47 -8.23 8.01
N GLY A 47 8.24 -9.45 7.51
CA GLY A 47 7.15 -10.30 7.98
C GLY A 47 6.02 -10.39 6.97
N GLU A 48 4.79 -10.06 7.37
CA GLU A 48 3.59 -10.26 6.55
C GLU A 48 3.24 -9.00 5.77
N GLY A 49 4.05 -8.71 4.78
CA GLY A 49 3.90 -7.54 3.93
C GLY A 49 4.21 -7.82 2.47
N LEU A 50 3.73 -6.92 1.63
CA LEU A 50 3.98 -6.88 0.20
C LEU A 50 4.66 -5.56 -0.12
N TRP A 51 5.51 -5.52 -1.14
CA TRP A 51 6.20 -4.28 -1.46
C TRP A 51 6.34 -4.04 -2.95
N ILE A 52 6.57 -2.78 -3.30
CA ILE A 52 6.91 -2.34 -4.65
C ILE A 52 8.31 -1.78 -4.58
N PRO A 53 9.33 -2.54 -5.04
CA PRO A 53 10.70 -2.04 -5.03
C PRO A 53 10.90 -0.99 -6.11
N LEU A 54 11.50 0.14 -5.75
CA LEU A 54 11.73 1.27 -6.66
C LEU A 54 13.20 1.63 -6.82
N GLY A 55 14.10 0.84 -6.25
CA GLY A 55 15.54 1.02 -6.41
C GLY A 55 16.00 2.39 -5.92
N GLU A 56 16.72 3.11 -6.79
CA GLU A 56 17.30 4.40 -6.47
C GLU A 56 16.38 5.60 -6.76
N THR A 57 15.10 5.35 -7.02
CA THR A 57 14.14 6.43 -7.24
C THR A 57 14.15 7.40 -6.05
N ASN A 58 14.27 8.69 -6.33
CA ASN A 58 14.27 9.73 -5.31
C ASN A 58 13.08 10.65 -5.50
N PHE A 59 12.13 10.57 -4.56
CA PHE A 59 10.94 11.43 -4.58
C PHE A 59 11.15 12.74 -3.81
N ASN A 60 12.32 12.95 -3.23
CA ASN A 60 12.66 14.14 -2.42
C ASN A 60 11.67 14.32 -1.24
N LEU A 61 11.32 13.22 -0.58
CA LEU A 61 10.41 13.26 0.56
C LEU A 61 11.17 13.20 1.88
N PRO A 62 10.77 14.01 2.87
CA PRO A 62 11.24 13.82 4.24
C PRO A 62 10.52 12.66 4.88
N PHE A 63 10.99 12.20 6.04
CA PHE A 63 10.18 11.36 6.89
C PHE A 63 9.06 12.20 7.50
N GLU A 64 7.83 11.70 7.39
CA GLU A 64 6.64 12.30 7.99
C GLU A 64 5.65 11.19 8.34
N ASN A 65 5.03 11.26 9.52
CA ASN A 65 4.13 10.23 10.01
C ASN A 65 4.72 8.81 9.85
N HIS A 66 6.02 8.69 10.06
CA HIS A 66 6.75 7.44 9.79
C HIS A 66 6.64 6.46 10.96
N THR A 67 6.64 5.19 10.63
CA THR A 67 6.56 4.11 11.60
C THR A 67 7.40 2.91 11.12
N ALA A 68 7.92 2.16 12.11
CA ALA A 68 8.57 0.88 11.87
C ALA A 68 7.61 -0.30 12.11
N HIS A 69 6.44 -0.04 12.68
CA HIS A 69 5.47 -1.07 13.07
C HIS A 69 4.08 -0.76 12.55
N PRO A 70 3.86 -0.86 11.22
CA PRO A 70 2.55 -0.61 10.66
C PRO A 70 1.55 -1.72 11.01
N ALA A 71 0.27 -1.37 10.99
CA ALA A 71 -0.83 -2.31 11.17
C ALA A 71 -1.31 -2.88 9.82
N PRO A 72 -2.02 -4.02 9.82
CA PRO A 72 -2.60 -4.56 8.58
C PRO A 72 -3.47 -3.54 7.85
N GLY A 73 -3.32 -3.47 6.53
CA GLY A 73 -4.05 -2.52 5.68
C GLY A 73 -3.37 -1.17 5.52
N GLN A 74 -2.31 -0.90 6.28
CA GLN A 74 -1.56 0.35 6.13
C GLN A 74 -0.56 0.24 4.98
N ILE A 75 -0.44 1.30 4.20
CA ILE A 75 0.50 1.41 3.10
C ILE A 75 1.48 2.54 3.42
N LEU A 76 2.76 2.23 3.33
CA LEU A 76 3.84 3.14 3.66
C LEU A 76 4.69 3.44 2.43
N LEU A 77 5.26 4.65 2.38
CA LEU A 77 6.31 4.97 1.42
C LEU A 77 7.62 5.21 2.15
N TYR A 78 8.61 4.38 1.85
CA TYR A 78 9.97 4.55 2.35
C TYR A 78 10.75 5.41 1.35
N PRO A 79 11.22 6.61 1.77
CA PRO A 79 11.85 7.55 0.83
C PRO A 79 13.28 7.19 0.42
N GLY A 80 13.83 6.09 0.91
CA GLY A 80 15.19 5.68 0.56
C GLY A 80 16.22 6.14 1.58
N GLY A 81 17.49 5.97 1.25
CA GLY A 81 18.63 6.37 2.06
C GLY A 81 19.47 5.20 2.52
N VAL A 82 18.93 4.33 3.37
CA VAL A 82 19.64 3.16 3.89
C VAL A 82 19.41 1.94 2.98
N SER A 83 18.18 1.76 2.56
CA SER A 83 17.78 0.71 1.62
C SER A 83 17.12 1.35 0.41
N GLU A 84 16.65 0.55 -0.56
CA GLU A 84 16.00 1.12 -1.74
C GLU A 84 14.65 1.73 -1.41
N THR A 85 14.26 2.74 -2.18
CA THR A 85 12.93 3.34 -2.11
C THR A 85 11.87 2.30 -2.39
N GLU A 86 10.78 2.31 -1.62
CA GLU A 86 9.74 1.30 -1.76
C GLU A 86 8.40 1.76 -1.22
N PHE A 87 7.32 1.17 -1.76
CA PHE A 87 6.02 1.13 -1.10
C PHE A 87 5.89 -0.19 -0.35
N LEU A 88 5.39 -0.13 0.87
CA LEU A 88 5.12 -1.32 1.69
C LEU A 88 3.61 -1.42 1.93
N PHE A 89 3.03 -2.57 1.62
CA PHE A 89 1.61 -2.85 1.83
C PHE A 89 1.49 -3.99 2.83
N CYS A 90 1.06 -3.67 4.04
CA CYS A 90 1.00 -4.64 5.15
C CYS A 90 -0.30 -5.42 5.11
N TYR A 91 -0.22 -6.76 5.18
CA TYR A 91 -1.41 -7.58 5.25
C TYR A 91 -1.56 -8.33 6.58
N GLY A 92 -0.55 -8.28 7.42
CA GLY A 92 -0.51 -8.94 8.72
C GLY A 92 0.53 -8.29 9.62
N GLY A 93 1.21 -9.09 10.44
CA GLY A 93 2.23 -8.60 11.36
C GLY A 93 3.50 -8.18 10.64
N VAL A 94 3.91 -6.93 10.82
CA VAL A 94 5.09 -6.34 10.19
C VAL A 94 5.91 -5.56 11.21
N ALA A 95 7.23 -5.85 11.24
CA ALA A 95 8.22 -4.93 11.76
C ALA A 95 9.08 -4.55 10.54
N PHE A 96 9.02 -3.29 10.11
CA PHE A 96 9.63 -2.89 8.84
C PHE A 96 11.16 -3.01 8.91
N ALA A 97 11.71 -3.85 8.06
CA ALA A 97 13.12 -4.17 8.08
C ALA A 97 13.66 -4.40 6.68
N SER A 98 14.97 -4.27 6.56
CA SER A 98 15.75 -4.62 5.38
C SER A 98 16.92 -5.50 5.82
N LYS A 99 17.72 -5.97 4.88
CA LYS A 99 18.98 -6.65 5.21
C LYS A 99 19.95 -5.73 5.98
N MET A 100 19.70 -4.43 5.96
CA MET A 100 20.50 -3.43 6.67
C MET A 100 19.96 -3.13 8.08
N GLY A 101 18.90 -3.80 8.52
CA GLY A 101 18.28 -3.60 9.82
C GLY A 101 16.91 -2.93 9.73
N MET A 102 16.45 -2.41 10.87
CA MET A 102 15.14 -1.77 10.99
C MET A 102 15.06 -0.48 10.17
N LEU A 103 13.91 -0.28 9.56
CA LEU A 103 13.58 0.94 8.81
C LEU A 103 12.27 1.53 9.35
N ALA A 104 12.02 2.79 8.99
CA ALA A 104 10.73 3.44 9.22
C ALA A 104 10.29 4.08 7.91
N ALA A 105 8.99 4.08 7.64
CA ALA A 105 8.45 4.61 6.40
C ALA A 105 7.17 5.40 6.65
N ASN A 106 6.85 6.29 5.71
CA ASN A 106 5.75 7.24 5.83
C ASN A 106 4.41 6.55 5.61
N HIS A 107 3.59 6.47 6.65
CA HIS A 107 2.23 5.95 6.53
C HIS A 107 1.34 7.03 5.93
N PHE A 108 0.79 6.78 4.73
CA PHE A 108 0.03 7.78 3.98
C PHE A 108 -1.32 7.27 3.46
N LEU A 109 -1.57 5.97 3.51
CA LEU A 109 -2.78 5.36 2.94
C LEU A 109 -3.18 4.16 3.81
N THR A 110 -4.49 3.97 4.00
CA THR A 110 -5.02 2.87 4.82
C THR A 110 -6.23 2.25 4.16
N VAL A 111 -6.24 0.93 4.05
CA VAL A 111 -7.42 0.17 3.58
C VAL A 111 -8.55 0.36 4.59
N THR A 112 -9.71 0.79 4.11
CA THR A 112 -10.89 1.03 4.94
C THR A 112 -12.04 0.08 4.61
N GLU A 113 -12.08 -0.50 3.41
CA GLU A 113 -13.06 -1.51 3.02
C GLU A 113 -12.39 -2.60 2.21
N GLY A 114 -12.76 -3.84 2.46
CA GLY A 114 -12.18 -5.01 1.81
C GLY A 114 -11.06 -5.68 2.61
N GLY A 115 -10.77 -5.20 3.81
CA GLY A 115 -9.66 -5.70 4.62
C GLY A 115 -9.72 -7.18 4.95
N GLU A 116 -10.87 -7.81 4.89
CA GLU A 116 -11.03 -9.26 5.08
C GLU A 116 -10.31 -10.08 4.00
N ASP A 117 -9.98 -9.48 2.85
CA ASP A 117 -9.24 -10.16 1.78
C ASP A 117 -7.72 -9.93 1.85
N LEU A 118 -7.23 -9.17 2.82
CA LEU A 118 -5.80 -8.89 2.95
C LEU A 118 -4.96 -10.16 3.12
N ARG A 119 -5.40 -11.06 3.97
CA ARG A 119 -4.69 -12.34 4.20
C ARG A 119 -4.65 -13.16 2.91
N ALA A 120 -5.75 -13.24 2.19
CA ALA A 120 -5.81 -13.97 0.93
C ALA A 120 -4.85 -13.38 -0.12
N LEU A 121 -4.77 -12.06 -0.19
CA LEU A 121 -3.81 -11.38 -1.08
C LEU A 121 -2.36 -11.73 -0.70
N GLY A 122 -2.03 -11.63 0.58
CA GLY A 122 -0.69 -11.93 1.07
C GLY A 122 -0.27 -13.37 0.77
N GLU A 123 -1.16 -14.34 1.04
CA GLU A 123 -0.92 -15.75 0.74
C GLU A 123 -0.76 -15.99 -0.77
N LEU A 124 -1.57 -15.33 -1.59
CA LEU A 124 -1.47 -15.45 -3.04
C LEU A 124 -0.08 -15.04 -3.55
N VAL A 125 0.40 -13.88 -3.09
CA VAL A 125 1.72 -13.38 -3.51
C VAL A 125 2.84 -14.23 -2.95
N LEU A 126 2.70 -14.70 -1.70
CA LEU A 126 3.71 -15.55 -1.06
C LEU A 126 3.92 -16.85 -1.85
N TRP A 127 2.84 -17.50 -2.28
CA TRP A 127 2.91 -18.81 -2.92
C TRP A 127 3.02 -18.76 -4.44
N GLU A 128 2.47 -17.73 -5.09
CA GLU A 128 2.44 -17.64 -6.55
C GLU A 128 3.40 -16.61 -7.15
N GLY A 129 3.97 -15.74 -6.33
CA GLY A 129 4.90 -14.71 -6.80
C GLY A 129 4.20 -13.39 -7.15
N ALA A 130 4.88 -12.53 -7.90
CA ALA A 130 4.46 -11.17 -8.17
C ALA A 130 3.05 -11.09 -8.78
N LYS A 131 2.27 -10.09 -8.31
CA LYS A 131 0.94 -9.78 -8.84
C LYS A 131 0.87 -8.31 -9.22
N ASP A 132 0.07 -8.02 -10.22
CA ASP A 132 -0.17 -6.63 -10.61
C ASP A 132 -0.93 -5.89 -9.53
N VAL A 133 -0.59 -4.62 -9.34
CA VAL A 133 -1.32 -3.71 -8.48
C VAL A 133 -1.58 -2.41 -9.24
N CYS A 134 -2.78 -1.85 -9.05
CA CYS A 134 -3.15 -0.55 -9.55
C CYS A 134 -3.78 0.27 -8.43
N PHE A 135 -3.29 1.50 -8.26
CA PHE A 135 -3.89 2.49 -7.38
C PHE A 135 -4.52 3.56 -8.26
N GLU A 136 -5.78 3.87 -8.03
CA GLU A 136 -6.49 4.88 -8.81
C GLU A 136 -7.52 5.60 -7.97
N VAL A 137 -7.84 6.83 -8.37
CA VAL A 137 -8.93 7.57 -7.72
C VAL A 137 -10.23 6.84 -7.98
N ALA A 138 -10.99 6.56 -6.92
CA ALA A 138 -12.28 5.90 -7.03
C ALA A 138 -13.38 6.95 -7.14
N ASP A 139 -14.13 6.96 -8.25
CA ASP A 139 -15.32 7.77 -8.38
C ASP A 139 -16.52 7.07 -7.71
N GLU A 140 -17.68 7.75 -7.68
CA GLU A 140 -18.87 7.23 -7.03
C GLU A 140 -19.35 5.89 -7.65
N ASP A 141 -19.24 5.74 -8.96
CA ASP A 141 -19.63 4.50 -9.64
C ASP A 141 -18.72 3.33 -9.26
N MET A 142 -17.42 3.56 -9.22
CA MET A 142 -16.45 2.55 -8.80
C MET A 142 -16.67 2.10 -7.36
N ILE A 143 -16.94 3.04 -6.47
CA ILE A 143 -17.23 2.76 -5.06
C ILE A 143 -18.50 1.91 -4.95
N ARG A 144 -19.55 2.29 -5.68
CA ARG A 144 -20.81 1.56 -5.71
C ARG A 144 -20.62 0.13 -6.22
N GLU A 145 -19.92 -0.04 -7.32
CA GLU A 145 -19.62 -1.35 -7.91
C GLU A 145 -18.82 -2.22 -6.94
N PHE A 146 -17.82 -1.65 -6.28
CA PHE A 146 -17.05 -2.35 -5.25
C PHE A 146 -17.96 -2.87 -4.14
N ARG A 147 -18.84 -2.03 -3.62
CA ARG A 147 -19.74 -2.39 -2.51
C ARG A 147 -20.79 -3.41 -2.93
N GLN A 148 -21.32 -3.28 -4.15
CA GLN A 148 -22.29 -4.26 -4.69
C GLN A 148 -21.64 -5.63 -4.87
N ALA A 149 -20.45 -5.70 -5.40
CA ALA A 149 -19.73 -6.96 -5.59
C ALA A 149 -19.47 -7.67 -4.25
N ARG A 150 -19.19 -6.91 -3.19
CA ARG A 150 -19.00 -7.48 -1.86
C ARG A 150 -20.29 -7.98 -1.24
N LYS A 151 -21.41 -7.27 -1.42
CA LYS A 151 -22.72 -7.74 -0.97
C LYS A 151 -23.11 -9.06 -1.62
N ALA A 152 -22.80 -9.24 -2.91
CA ALA A 152 -23.13 -10.45 -3.64
C ALA A 152 -22.36 -11.67 -3.12
N LYS A 153 -21.26 -11.47 -2.39
CA LYS A 153 -20.46 -12.57 -1.81
C LYS A 153 -20.94 -13.00 -0.42
N LEU A 154 -21.82 -12.23 0.18
CA LEU A 154 -22.42 -12.57 1.48
C LEU A 154 -23.66 -13.47 1.31
#